data_32cb41f4a5c08ad639b302c196758b4c
#
_entry.id   32cb41f4a5c08ad639b302c196758b4c
#
_cell.length_a   1.000
_cell.length_b   1.000
_cell.length_c   1.000
_cell.angle_alpha   90.00
_cell.angle_beta   90.00
_cell.angle_gamma   90.00
#
_symmetry.space_group_name_H-M   'P 1'
#
loop_
_entity.id
_entity.type
_entity.pdbx_description
1 polymer ?
#
loop_
_entity_poly.entity_id
_entity_poly.type
_entity_poly.pdbx_seq_one_letter_code
_entity_poly.pdbx_strand_id
1 'polypeptide(L)'
;MANLKEVRTRIESVNSTKQITSAMKMVAASKLRKSQNAILALRPYAEKFSEMLAQSTDNNQQTTVFFENRETEKILIIPLSSNKGLCGVFNANVIRATMNLIKDEYQTYLDDNKLDILCIGSKVEDALKFKKYPVIGNENVLLDDLTYDNAAAFAERLMKDFEDKKYDKIIFVYNQFKNAATQVLVTEQFLPISGQQSAVSGQSSAVSHQQDQGIEFIFQPNKEEILTTMIPKSLKLQVYKILLDSFASEQGARMISMTQATDNATELLKELNLTYNKARQSAITNELVEIVSGADALKN
;
A
#
# COMPACT_ATOMS: atom_id res chain seq x y z
N MET A 1 -6.47 -41.53 19.40
CA MET A 1 -7.03 -41.53 18.04
C MET A 1 -7.85 -40.27 17.89
N ALA A 2 -7.72 -39.56 16.77
CA ALA A 2 -8.51 -38.33 16.55
C ALA A 2 -10.00 -38.72 16.53
N ASN A 3 -10.82 -38.01 17.34
CA ASN A 3 -12.26 -38.28 17.43
C ASN A 3 -12.89 -37.90 16.07
N LEU A 4 -13.66 -38.80 15.49
CA LEU A 4 -14.31 -38.65 14.19
C LEU A 4 -15.12 -37.33 14.11
N LYS A 5 -15.76 -36.94 15.21
CA LYS A 5 -16.48 -35.68 15.37
C LYS A 5 -15.53 -34.45 15.26
N GLU A 6 -14.35 -34.53 15.86
CA GLU A 6 -13.36 -33.46 15.83
C GLU A 6 -12.84 -33.21 14.40
N VAL A 7 -12.48 -34.29 13.68
CA VAL A 7 -12.04 -34.19 12.28
C VAL A 7 -13.13 -33.59 11.40
N ARG A 8 -14.37 -33.98 11.59
CA ARG A 8 -15.52 -33.43 10.86
C ARG A 8 -15.67 -31.92 11.11
N THR A 9 -15.66 -31.48 12.36
CA THR A 9 -15.74 -30.05 12.71
C THR A 9 -14.59 -29.25 12.08
N ARG A 10 -13.38 -29.85 12.04
CA ARG A 10 -12.20 -29.23 11.41
C ARG A 10 -12.37 -29.09 9.89
N ILE A 11 -12.95 -30.10 9.22
CA ILE A 11 -13.29 -30.03 7.78
C ILE A 11 -14.27 -28.89 7.52
N GLU A 12 -15.34 -28.77 8.31
CA GLU A 12 -16.34 -27.72 8.18
C GLU A 12 -15.72 -26.31 8.37
N SER A 13 -14.86 -26.14 9.37
CA SER A 13 -14.13 -24.89 9.64
C SER A 13 -13.19 -24.50 8.50
N VAL A 14 -12.36 -25.45 8.01
CA VAL A 14 -11.42 -25.18 6.90
C VAL A 14 -12.17 -24.90 5.59
N ASN A 15 -13.30 -25.58 5.35
CA ASN A 15 -14.13 -25.31 4.18
C ASN A 15 -14.74 -23.90 4.22
N SER A 16 -15.22 -23.45 5.38
CA SER A 16 -15.70 -22.08 5.58
C SER A 16 -14.57 -21.06 5.35
N THR A 17 -13.37 -21.31 5.89
CA THR A 17 -12.19 -20.47 5.68
C THR A 17 -11.84 -20.36 4.20
N LYS A 18 -11.86 -21.49 3.46
CA LYS A 18 -11.64 -21.52 2.01
C LYS A 18 -12.65 -20.66 1.25
N GLN A 19 -13.93 -20.71 1.61
CA GLN A 19 -14.95 -19.89 0.98
C GLN A 19 -14.73 -18.40 1.22
N ILE A 20 -14.38 -18.02 2.47
CA ILE A 20 -14.11 -16.65 2.85
C ILE A 20 -12.88 -16.12 2.10
N THR A 21 -11.76 -16.86 2.07
CA THR A 21 -10.54 -16.44 1.38
C THR A 21 -10.74 -16.32 -0.13
N SER A 22 -11.53 -17.23 -0.73
CA SER A 22 -11.90 -17.15 -2.14
C SER A 22 -12.76 -15.90 -2.44
N ALA A 23 -13.70 -15.56 -1.61
CA ALA A 23 -14.49 -14.34 -1.75
C ALA A 23 -13.63 -13.09 -1.61
N MET A 24 -12.74 -13.05 -0.61
CA MET A 24 -11.80 -11.93 -0.40
C MET A 24 -10.84 -11.75 -1.58
N LYS A 25 -10.37 -12.85 -2.20
CA LYS A 25 -9.58 -12.81 -3.44
C LYS A 25 -10.33 -12.11 -4.57
N MET A 26 -11.60 -12.46 -4.80
CA MET A 26 -12.42 -11.85 -5.85
C MET A 26 -12.65 -10.36 -5.63
N VAL A 27 -12.93 -9.95 -4.39
CA VAL A 27 -13.09 -8.54 -4.03
C VAL A 27 -11.78 -7.77 -4.23
N ALA A 28 -10.65 -8.32 -3.79
CA ALA A 28 -9.34 -7.70 -3.99
C ALA A 28 -8.98 -7.55 -5.47
N ALA A 29 -9.25 -8.58 -6.30
CA ALA A 29 -9.04 -8.53 -7.75
C ALA A 29 -9.89 -7.45 -8.43
N SER A 30 -11.15 -7.30 -8.04
CA SER A 30 -12.04 -6.25 -8.56
C SER A 30 -11.53 -4.86 -8.22
N LYS A 31 -11.13 -4.64 -6.95
CA LYS A 31 -10.56 -3.36 -6.49
C LYS A 31 -9.24 -3.04 -7.18
N LEU A 32 -8.36 -4.05 -7.33
CA LEU A 32 -7.09 -3.91 -8.05
C LEU A 32 -7.32 -3.46 -9.50
N ARG A 33 -8.25 -4.11 -10.21
CA ARG A 33 -8.59 -3.73 -11.59
C ARG A 33 -9.11 -2.30 -11.69
N LYS A 34 -9.97 -1.87 -10.74
CA LYS A 34 -10.45 -0.48 -10.69
C LYS A 34 -9.30 0.51 -10.52
N SER A 35 -8.37 0.24 -9.61
CA SER A 35 -7.20 1.10 -9.38
C SER A 35 -6.25 1.12 -10.57
N GLN A 36 -5.99 -0.04 -11.20
CA GLN A 36 -5.17 -0.11 -12.42
C GLN A 36 -5.76 0.73 -13.56
N ASN A 37 -7.08 0.67 -13.78
CA ASN A 37 -7.74 1.49 -14.78
C ASN A 37 -7.61 2.99 -14.45
N ALA A 38 -7.72 3.38 -13.18
CA ALA A 38 -7.52 4.77 -12.77
C ALA A 38 -6.07 5.23 -12.98
N ILE A 39 -5.07 4.40 -12.68
CA ILE A 39 -3.65 4.69 -12.93
C ILE A 39 -3.39 4.85 -14.44
N LEU A 40 -3.92 3.97 -15.27
CA LEU A 40 -3.78 4.04 -16.73
C LEU A 40 -4.43 5.29 -17.32
N ALA A 41 -5.59 5.70 -16.79
CA ALA A 41 -6.25 6.93 -17.21
C ALA A 41 -5.49 8.20 -16.79
N LEU A 42 -4.80 8.14 -15.62
CA LEU A 42 -4.02 9.25 -15.08
C LEU A 42 -2.67 9.44 -15.81
N ARG A 43 -2.06 8.35 -16.27
CA ARG A 43 -0.70 8.33 -16.82
C ARG A 43 -0.46 9.37 -17.94
N PRO A 44 -1.26 9.44 -19.03
CA PRO A 44 -1.01 10.39 -20.13
C PRO A 44 -1.10 11.85 -19.66
N TYR A 45 -1.99 12.13 -18.70
CA TYR A 45 -2.09 13.46 -18.12
C TYR A 45 -0.86 13.81 -17.28
N ALA A 46 -0.41 12.89 -16.41
CA ALA A 46 0.75 13.07 -15.57
C ALA A 46 2.05 13.23 -16.38
N GLU A 47 2.22 12.46 -17.47
CA GLU A 47 3.37 12.55 -18.36
C GLU A 47 3.43 13.92 -19.05
N LYS A 48 2.33 14.34 -19.69
CA LYS A 48 2.27 15.66 -20.35
C LYS A 48 2.45 16.82 -19.37
N PHE A 49 1.90 16.70 -18.19
CA PHE A 49 2.06 17.70 -17.16
C PHE A 49 3.51 17.81 -16.67
N SER A 50 4.20 16.68 -16.51
CA SER A 50 5.62 16.62 -16.16
C SER A 50 6.52 17.22 -17.25
N GLU A 51 6.24 16.92 -18.55
CA GLU A 51 6.94 17.52 -19.70
C GLU A 51 6.81 19.05 -19.68
N MET A 52 5.58 19.56 -19.51
CA MET A 52 5.32 21.00 -19.45
C MET A 52 6.05 21.67 -18.28
N LEU A 53 6.06 21.07 -17.09
CA LEU A 53 6.78 21.58 -15.94
C LEU A 53 8.30 21.60 -16.18
N ALA A 54 8.86 20.50 -16.71
CA ALA A 54 10.30 20.39 -16.99
C ALA A 54 10.78 21.45 -17.96
N GLN A 55 10.00 21.78 -19.00
CA GLN A 55 10.33 22.83 -19.96
C GLN A 55 10.06 24.25 -19.44
N SER A 56 9.18 24.38 -18.45
CA SER A 56 8.84 25.68 -17.85
C SER A 56 9.81 26.09 -16.74
N THR A 57 10.51 25.14 -16.14
CA THR A 57 11.43 25.39 -15.03
C THR A 57 12.84 25.57 -15.59
N ASP A 58 13.21 26.79 -15.97
CA ASP A 58 14.60 27.15 -16.23
C ASP A 58 15.41 27.15 -14.93
N ASN A 59 16.65 26.70 -14.99
CA ASN A 59 17.58 26.47 -13.86
C ASN A 59 17.85 27.68 -12.93
N ASN A 60 17.23 28.84 -13.15
CA ASN A 60 17.56 30.08 -12.44
C ASN A 60 16.37 30.85 -11.81
N GLN A 61 15.16 30.31 -11.81
CA GLN A 61 14.05 31.03 -11.16
C GLN A 61 13.30 30.14 -10.16
N GLN A 62 13.63 30.33 -8.89
CA GLN A 62 12.81 29.87 -7.74
C GLN A 62 11.51 30.71 -7.70
N THR A 63 10.55 30.41 -8.56
CA THR A 63 9.36 31.23 -8.76
C THR A 63 8.26 30.96 -7.73
N THR A 64 8.40 29.93 -6.88
CA THR A 64 7.39 29.58 -5.87
C THR A 64 8.03 29.05 -4.59
N VAL A 65 7.33 29.27 -3.46
CA VAL A 65 7.72 28.83 -2.11
C VAL A 65 8.04 27.34 -2.05
N PHE A 66 7.44 26.51 -2.92
CA PHE A 66 7.58 25.05 -2.93
C PHE A 66 8.96 24.53 -3.40
N PHE A 67 9.78 25.37 -4.02
CA PHE A 67 11.17 25.05 -4.41
C PHE A 67 12.22 25.54 -3.39
N GLU A 68 11.79 26.32 -2.41
CA GLU A 68 12.69 26.93 -1.45
C GLU A 68 13.30 25.84 -0.55
N ASN A 69 14.60 25.63 -0.71
CA ASN A 69 15.36 24.71 0.15
C ASN A 69 15.77 25.46 1.42
N ARG A 70 15.01 25.31 2.49
CA ARG A 70 15.26 25.91 3.80
C ARG A 70 16.15 25.03 4.66
N GLU A 71 16.79 25.61 5.68
CA GLU A 71 17.32 24.80 6.76
C GLU A 71 16.20 23.98 7.39
N THR A 72 16.37 22.66 7.42
CA THR A 72 15.33 21.76 7.90
C THR A 72 15.24 21.82 9.42
N GLU A 73 14.22 22.46 9.95
CA GLU A 73 13.93 22.46 11.39
C GLU A 73 12.94 21.38 11.77
N LYS A 74 11.86 21.21 11.00
CA LYS A 74 10.79 20.25 11.30
C LYS A 74 10.40 19.38 10.10
N ILE A 75 10.29 18.09 10.33
CA ILE A 75 10.04 17.08 9.30
C ILE A 75 8.70 16.38 9.54
N LEU A 76 7.94 16.17 8.47
CA LEU A 76 6.74 15.35 8.45
C LEU A 76 6.98 14.08 7.62
N ILE A 77 6.82 12.91 8.21
CA ILE A 77 6.85 11.61 7.52
C ILE A 77 5.43 11.08 7.41
N ILE A 78 5.05 10.67 6.20
CA ILE A 78 3.70 10.16 5.89
C ILE A 78 3.83 8.73 5.37
N PRO A 79 3.79 7.72 6.26
CA PRO A 79 3.78 6.32 5.86
C PRO A 79 2.37 5.87 5.44
N LEU A 80 2.29 5.13 4.31
CA LEU A 80 1.06 4.60 3.76
C LEU A 80 0.96 3.09 3.98
N SER A 81 0.01 2.66 4.79
CA SER A 81 -0.34 1.25 4.98
C SER A 81 -1.80 0.98 4.66
N SER A 82 -2.28 -0.22 4.94
CA SER A 82 -3.70 -0.55 4.82
C SER A 82 -4.47 -0.37 6.13
N ASN A 83 -5.80 -0.18 6.01
CA ASN A 83 -6.71 -0.22 7.16
C ASN A 83 -6.94 -1.67 7.64
N LYS A 84 -6.82 -2.68 6.77
CA LYS A 84 -7.11 -4.09 7.07
C LYS A 84 -5.89 -4.96 6.82
N GLY A 85 -5.70 -5.99 7.63
CA GLY A 85 -4.66 -7.01 7.45
C GLY A 85 -4.88 -7.93 6.24
N LEU A 86 -4.22 -9.08 6.27
CA LEU A 86 -4.29 -10.15 5.26
C LEU A 86 -3.76 -9.74 3.87
N CYS A 87 -2.82 -8.82 3.82
CA CYS A 87 -2.12 -8.37 2.62
C CYS A 87 -0.62 -8.79 2.61
N GLY A 88 -0.31 -9.95 3.20
CA GLY A 88 1.05 -10.47 3.25
C GLY A 88 2.01 -9.54 4.00
N VAL A 89 3.16 -9.29 3.40
CA VAL A 89 4.24 -8.46 3.97
C VAL A 89 4.07 -6.96 3.70
N PHE A 90 3.02 -6.54 2.98
CA PHE A 90 2.80 -5.16 2.56
C PHE A 90 2.94 -4.15 3.71
N ASN A 91 2.17 -4.34 4.79
CA ASN A 91 2.22 -3.44 5.95
C ASN A 91 3.56 -3.52 6.69
N ALA A 92 4.09 -4.72 6.87
CA ALA A 92 5.35 -4.93 7.58
C ALA A 92 6.53 -4.23 6.88
N ASN A 93 6.54 -4.22 5.55
CA ASN A 93 7.56 -3.55 4.77
C ASN A 93 7.53 -2.02 4.97
N VAL A 94 6.34 -1.40 4.90
CA VAL A 94 6.20 0.05 5.14
C VAL A 94 6.61 0.41 6.57
N ILE A 95 6.14 -0.33 7.57
CA ILE A 95 6.48 -0.09 8.98
C ILE A 95 8.00 -0.17 9.19
N ARG A 96 8.62 -1.23 8.67
CA ARG A 96 10.08 -1.42 8.78
C ARG A 96 10.85 -0.32 8.08
N ALA A 97 10.44 0.05 6.86
CA ALA A 97 11.09 1.11 6.11
C ALA A 97 10.99 2.47 6.79
N THR A 98 9.80 2.80 7.31
CA THR A 98 9.62 4.05 8.06
C THR A 98 10.52 4.10 9.29
N MET A 99 10.63 2.99 10.02
CA MET A 99 11.52 2.94 11.19
C MET A 99 13.00 3.03 10.82
N ASN A 100 13.41 2.35 9.74
CA ASN A 100 14.79 2.42 9.26
C ASN A 100 15.11 3.84 8.79
N LEU A 101 14.24 4.45 8.00
CA LEU A 101 14.38 5.83 7.53
C LEU A 101 14.57 6.81 8.71
N ILE A 102 13.76 6.69 9.75
CA ILE A 102 13.89 7.54 10.95
C ILE A 102 15.21 7.29 11.65
N LYS A 103 15.60 6.02 11.81
CA LYS A 103 16.82 5.65 12.52
C LYS A 103 18.09 6.04 11.75
N ASP A 104 18.09 5.87 10.43
CA ASP A 104 19.29 6.05 9.61
C ASP A 104 19.51 7.51 9.22
N GLU A 105 18.45 8.29 8.97
CA GLU A 105 18.55 9.65 8.45
C GLU A 105 18.00 10.72 9.42
N TYR A 106 17.02 10.40 10.26
CA TYR A 106 16.25 11.40 11.02
C TYR A 106 16.27 11.16 12.54
N GLN A 107 17.21 10.37 13.06
CA GLN A 107 17.29 10.07 14.48
C GLN A 107 17.47 11.34 15.34
N THR A 108 18.33 12.27 14.92
CA THR A 108 18.57 13.55 15.60
C THR A 108 17.30 14.40 15.71
N TYR A 109 16.49 14.43 14.64
CA TYR A 109 15.21 15.15 14.62
C TYR A 109 14.17 14.50 15.54
N LEU A 110 14.21 13.18 15.68
CA LEU A 110 13.36 12.45 16.62
C LEU A 110 13.72 12.81 18.06
N ASP A 111 15.01 12.80 18.38
CA ASP A 111 15.51 13.09 19.74
C ASP A 111 15.25 14.56 20.14
N ASP A 112 15.28 15.49 19.19
CA ASP A 112 14.99 16.91 19.36
C ASP A 112 13.47 17.24 19.33
N ASN A 113 12.57 16.25 19.19
CA ASN A 113 11.12 16.44 18.98
C ASN A 113 10.76 17.30 17.76
N LYS A 114 11.57 17.24 16.71
CA LYS A 114 11.39 17.96 15.45
C LYS A 114 10.87 17.07 14.31
N LEU A 115 10.43 15.86 14.64
CA LEU A 115 9.89 14.89 13.70
C LEU A 115 8.46 14.55 14.09
N ASP A 116 7.53 14.73 13.14
CA ASP A 116 6.13 14.34 13.27
C ASP A 116 5.80 13.23 12.26
N ILE A 117 4.86 12.36 12.61
CA ILE A 117 4.40 11.28 11.74
C ILE A 117 2.88 11.38 11.57
N LEU A 118 2.43 11.50 10.32
CA LEU A 118 1.01 11.47 9.95
C LEU A 118 0.71 10.15 9.22
N CYS A 119 0.00 9.25 9.86
CA CYS A 119 -0.24 7.91 9.32
C CYS A 119 -1.42 7.88 8.35
N ILE A 120 -1.25 7.19 7.21
CA ILE A 120 -2.34 6.79 6.34
C ILE A 120 -2.47 5.26 6.41
N GLY A 121 -3.55 4.79 7.02
CA GLY A 121 -3.79 3.38 7.30
C GLY A 121 -3.55 2.99 8.75
N SER A 122 -4.51 2.29 9.34
CA SER A 122 -4.49 1.95 10.78
C SER A 122 -3.35 1.00 11.16
N LYS A 123 -2.84 0.17 10.23
CA LYS A 123 -1.81 -0.82 10.58
C LYS A 123 -0.45 -0.20 10.88
N VAL A 124 -0.07 0.88 10.18
CA VAL A 124 1.17 1.61 10.51
C VAL A 124 0.97 2.47 11.75
N GLU A 125 -0.21 3.07 11.92
CA GLU A 125 -0.55 3.85 13.10
C GLU A 125 -0.42 3.01 14.38
N ASP A 126 -1.10 1.84 14.44
CA ASP A 126 -1.04 0.92 15.58
C ASP A 126 0.40 0.52 15.91
N ALA A 127 1.19 0.17 14.89
CA ALA A 127 2.57 -0.27 15.07
C ALA A 127 3.51 0.84 15.56
N LEU A 128 3.38 2.05 15.02
CA LEU A 128 4.24 3.19 15.41
C LEU A 128 3.86 3.72 16.80
N LYS A 129 2.56 3.80 17.11
CA LYS A 129 2.09 4.15 18.47
C LYS A 129 2.56 3.15 19.52
N PHE A 130 2.49 1.85 19.23
CA PHE A 130 3.00 0.81 20.14
C PHE A 130 4.50 0.99 20.41
N LYS A 131 5.26 1.43 19.43
CA LYS A 131 6.71 1.73 19.56
C LYS A 131 7.02 3.14 20.06
N LYS A 132 6.00 3.91 20.45
CA LYS A 132 6.12 5.27 21.02
C LYS A 132 6.76 6.30 20.07
N TYR A 133 6.58 6.17 18.76
CA TYR A 133 6.93 7.21 17.82
C TYR A 133 5.94 8.38 17.89
N PRO A 134 6.35 9.61 17.51
CA PRO A 134 5.51 10.83 17.58
C PRO A 134 4.45 10.85 16.47
N VAL A 135 3.40 10.05 16.61
CA VAL A 135 2.26 10.04 15.68
C VAL A 135 1.29 11.14 16.05
N ILE A 136 1.17 12.17 15.21
CA ILE A 136 0.31 13.34 15.43
C ILE A 136 -1.14 13.11 15.02
N GLY A 137 -1.40 12.14 14.14
CA GLY A 137 -2.75 11.85 13.65
C GLY A 137 -2.79 10.76 12.60
N ASN A 138 -3.99 10.54 12.04
CA ASN A 138 -4.20 9.64 10.93
C ASN A 138 -5.20 10.22 9.92
N GLU A 139 -5.09 9.75 8.67
CA GLU A 139 -5.98 10.07 7.55
C GLU A 139 -6.53 8.78 6.92
N ASN A 140 -7.00 7.87 7.77
CA ASN A 140 -7.45 6.53 7.36
C ASN A 140 -8.66 6.57 6.42
N VAL A 141 -9.48 7.62 6.51
CA VAL A 141 -10.68 7.84 5.68
C VAL A 141 -10.32 7.98 4.20
N LEU A 142 -9.12 8.49 3.86
CA LEU A 142 -8.66 8.62 2.47
C LEU A 142 -8.60 7.28 1.72
N LEU A 143 -8.38 6.17 2.44
CA LEU A 143 -8.31 4.83 1.85
C LEU A 143 -9.70 4.20 1.64
N ASP A 144 -10.71 4.67 2.34
CA ASP A 144 -12.07 4.14 2.22
C ASP A 144 -12.81 4.78 1.03
N ASP A 145 -12.57 6.07 0.78
CA ASP A 145 -13.10 6.81 -0.37
C ASP A 145 -11.98 7.54 -1.12
N LEU A 146 -11.25 6.77 -1.94
CA LEU A 146 -10.11 7.25 -2.72
C LEU A 146 -10.59 7.95 -3.99
N THR A 147 -10.96 9.22 -3.85
CA THR A 147 -11.31 10.13 -4.94
C THR A 147 -10.20 11.18 -5.15
N TYR A 148 -10.17 11.78 -6.34
CA TYR A 148 -9.25 12.88 -6.63
C TYR A 148 -9.49 14.07 -5.70
N ASP A 149 -10.75 14.41 -5.42
CA ASP A 149 -11.12 15.56 -4.61
C ASP A 149 -10.64 15.40 -3.16
N ASN A 150 -10.79 14.22 -2.56
CA ASN A 150 -10.30 13.93 -1.21
C ASN A 150 -8.75 13.99 -1.16
N ALA A 151 -8.08 13.44 -2.17
CA ALA A 151 -6.62 13.51 -2.27
C ALA A 151 -6.13 14.95 -2.50
N ALA A 152 -6.83 15.73 -3.31
CA ALA A 152 -6.52 17.14 -3.55
C ALA A 152 -6.69 17.99 -2.29
N ALA A 153 -7.77 17.79 -1.53
CA ALA A 153 -7.99 18.48 -0.25
C ALA A 153 -6.89 18.13 0.78
N PHE A 154 -6.44 16.87 0.80
CA PHE A 154 -5.33 16.47 1.65
C PHE A 154 -4.01 17.12 1.21
N ALA A 155 -3.73 17.14 -0.10
CA ALA A 155 -2.55 17.81 -0.65
C ALA A 155 -2.56 19.33 -0.35
N GLU A 156 -3.72 20.00 -0.44
CA GLU A 156 -3.84 21.42 -0.08
C GLU A 156 -3.47 21.69 1.38
N ARG A 157 -3.89 20.83 2.30
CA ARG A 157 -3.49 20.96 3.71
C ARG A 157 -1.98 20.83 3.89
N LEU A 158 -1.36 19.86 3.22
CA LEU A 158 0.09 19.68 3.28
C LEU A 158 0.86 20.85 2.68
N MET A 159 0.38 21.41 1.56
CA MET A 159 0.96 22.62 0.94
C MET A 159 0.86 23.80 1.87
N LYS A 160 -0.32 24.01 2.49
CA LYS A 160 -0.53 25.08 3.46
C LYS A 160 0.35 24.93 4.69
N ASP A 161 0.46 23.73 5.27
CA ASP A 161 1.37 23.46 6.41
C ASP A 161 2.84 23.78 6.06
N PHE A 162 3.23 23.59 4.79
CA PHE A 162 4.56 23.93 4.29
C PHE A 162 4.72 25.46 4.07
N GLU A 163 3.72 26.15 3.50
CA GLU A 163 3.71 27.61 3.33
C GLU A 163 3.74 28.32 4.67
N ASP A 164 2.98 27.84 5.65
CA ASP A 164 2.92 28.36 7.03
C ASP A 164 4.20 28.02 7.84
N LYS A 165 5.21 27.39 7.21
CA LYS A 165 6.48 26.99 7.85
C LYS A 165 6.32 26.07 9.04
N LYS A 166 5.25 25.28 9.07
CA LYS A 166 5.03 24.27 10.10
C LYS A 166 5.94 23.06 9.90
N TYR A 167 6.22 22.73 8.64
CA TYR A 167 7.15 21.68 8.22
C TYR A 167 8.02 22.21 7.07
N ASP A 168 9.32 21.88 7.13
CA ASP A 168 10.29 22.25 6.09
C ASP A 168 10.54 21.10 5.12
N LYS A 169 10.21 19.88 5.54
CA LYS A 169 10.34 18.69 4.71
C LYS A 169 9.16 17.74 4.92
N ILE A 170 8.56 17.27 3.81
CA ILE A 170 7.45 16.31 3.82
C ILE A 170 7.84 15.12 2.97
N ILE A 171 7.76 13.91 3.54
CA ILE A 171 8.23 12.66 2.92
C ILE A 171 7.12 11.62 2.98
N PHE A 172 6.83 11.00 1.84
CA PHE A 172 5.96 9.83 1.73
C PHE A 172 6.78 8.54 1.76
N VAL A 173 6.29 7.54 2.49
CA VAL A 173 6.84 6.16 2.48
C VAL A 173 5.72 5.22 2.08
N TYR A 174 5.80 4.65 0.88
CA TYR A 174 4.74 3.84 0.31
C TYR A 174 5.24 2.71 -0.59
N ASN A 175 4.36 1.77 -0.92
CA ASN A 175 4.64 0.74 -1.90
C ASN A 175 4.12 1.16 -3.28
N GLN A 176 5.02 1.40 -4.21
CA GLN A 176 4.70 1.65 -5.62
C GLN A 176 4.26 0.37 -6.31
N PHE A 177 3.21 0.46 -7.11
CA PHE A 177 2.69 -0.66 -7.86
C PHE A 177 3.50 -0.92 -9.14
N LYS A 178 4.18 -2.06 -9.20
CA LYS A 178 4.84 -2.55 -10.42
C LYS A 178 3.98 -3.62 -11.12
N ASN A 179 3.58 -4.64 -10.37
CA ASN A 179 2.62 -5.67 -10.79
C ASN A 179 1.98 -6.29 -9.54
N ALA A 180 1.00 -7.18 -9.72
CA ALA A 180 0.29 -7.79 -8.60
C ALA A 180 1.20 -8.56 -7.63
N ALA A 181 2.30 -9.14 -8.14
CA ALA A 181 3.24 -9.94 -7.34
C ALA A 181 4.37 -9.11 -6.73
N THR A 182 4.75 -8.00 -7.35
CA THR A 182 5.92 -7.22 -6.97
C THR A 182 5.50 -5.79 -6.65
N GLN A 183 5.74 -5.38 -5.42
CA GLN A 183 5.63 -4.01 -4.97
C GLN A 183 7.03 -3.48 -4.67
N VAL A 184 7.30 -2.25 -5.05
CA VAL A 184 8.57 -1.58 -4.78
C VAL A 184 8.34 -0.56 -3.67
N LEU A 185 9.07 -0.71 -2.58
CA LEU A 185 9.02 0.27 -1.51
C LEU A 185 9.76 1.54 -1.95
N VAL A 186 9.10 2.68 -1.84
CA VAL A 186 9.63 3.98 -2.25
C VAL A 186 9.51 4.96 -1.10
N THR A 187 10.58 5.72 -0.89
CA THR A 187 10.59 6.92 -0.06
C THR A 187 10.68 8.11 -1.00
N GLU A 188 9.65 8.93 -1.04
CA GLU A 188 9.53 10.05 -1.96
C GLU A 188 9.38 11.35 -1.18
N GLN A 189 10.27 12.31 -1.44
CA GLN A 189 10.14 13.65 -0.89
C GLN A 189 9.05 14.41 -1.65
N PHE A 190 8.05 14.88 -0.94
CA PHE A 190 6.95 15.65 -1.50
C PHE A 190 7.28 17.13 -1.57
N LEU A 191 7.76 17.70 -0.47
CA LEU A 191 8.18 19.09 -0.36
C LEU A 191 9.50 19.19 0.44
N PRO A 192 10.39 20.11 0.10
CA PRO A 192 10.41 20.96 -1.10
C PRO A 192 10.62 20.14 -2.38
N ILE A 193 10.19 20.69 -3.52
CA ILE A 193 10.38 20.06 -4.83
C ILE A 193 11.87 20.16 -5.18
N SER A 194 12.57 19.03 -5.25
CA SER A 194 13.95 19.00 -5.72
C SER A 194 13.97 18.94 -7.25
N GLY A 195 14.82 19.74 -7.89
CA GLY A 195 14.90 19.85 -9.35
C GLY A 195 15.19 18.53 -10.09
N GLN A 196 15.60 17.48 -9.37
CA GLN A 196 15.79 16.12 -9.90
C GLN A 196 14.50 15.25 -9.88
N GLN A 197 13.45 15.69 -9.20
CA GLN A 197 12.18 14.93 -9.10
C GLN A 197 11.16 15.28 -10.18
N SER A 198 11.49 16.12 -11.15
CA SER A 198 10.64 16.40 -12.32
C SER A 198 10.41 15.18 -13.24
N ALA A 199 11.11 14.09 -13.00
CA ALA A 199 10.77 12.79 -13.57
C ALA A 199 9.81 12.07 -12.62
N VAL A 200 8.53 12.09 -12.90
CA VAL A 200 7.56 11.11 -12.38
C VAL A 200 8.20 9.74 -12.56
N SER A 201 8.78 9.18 -11.49
CA SER A 201 9.47 7.90 -11.49
C SER A 201 8.46 6.78 -11.70
N GLY A 202 8.11 6.56 -12.94
CA GLY A 202 7.34 5.45 -13.43
C GLY A 202 8.12 4.81 -14.55
N GLN A 203 8.86 3.75 -14.22
CA GLN A 203 9.58 2.85 -15.10
C GLN A 203 10.63 3.52 -16.01
N SER A 204 11.89 3.29 -15.68
CA SER A 204 13.00 3.27 -16.63
C SER A 204 12.73 2.20 -17.71
N SER A 205 11.90 2.53 -18.68
CA SER A 205 12.16 2.09 -20.02
C SER A 205 13.30 3.00 -20.46
N ALA A 206 14.47 2.43 -20.70
CA ALA A 206 15.56 3.08 -21.39
C ALA A 206 15.10 3.50 -22.77
N VAL A 207 14.35 4.59 -22.85
CA VAL A 207 14.25 5.40 -24.03
C VAL A 207 15.40 6.38 -23.89
N SER A 208 16.50 6.04 -24.58
CA SER A 208 17.56 6.97 -24.89
C SER A 208 16.95 8.35 -25.11
N HIS A 209 17.42 9.34 -24.33
CA HIS A 209 17.24 10.74 -24.62
C HIS A 209 17.89 10.99 -26.01
N GLN A 210 17.14 10.71 -27.06
CA GLN A 210 17.30 11.47 -28.26
C GLN A 210 16.82 12.87 -27.88
N GLN A 211 17.72 13.82 -27.99
CA GLN A 211 17.45 15.26 -27.97
C GLN A 211 16.32 15.51 -28.98
N ASP A 212 15.07 15.39 -28.53
CA ASP A 212 13.95 15.88 -29.29
C ASP A 212 14.10 17.40 -29.33
N GLN A 213 14.26 17.87 -30.56
CA GLN A 213 14.34 19.29 -30.93
C GLN A 213 13.20 20.01 -30.24
N GLY A 214 13.55 20.99 -29.38
CA GLY A 214 12.65 21.61 -28.43
C GLY A 214 11.32 22.03 -29.05
N ILE A 215 10.26 21.42 -28.57
CA ILE A 215 8.93 21.97 -28.72
C ILE A 215 8.91 23.23 -27.84
N GLU A 216 9.10 24.39 -28.45
CA GLU A 216 8.93 25.67 -27.75
C GLU A 216 7.44 25.84 -27.44
N PHE A 217 7.08 25.81 -26.16
CA PHE A 217 5.74 26.16 -25.73
C PHE A 217 5.56 27.67 -25.75
N ILE A 218 4.46 28.12 -26.33
CA ILE A 218 4.01 29.51 -26.26
C ILE A 218 3.19 29.67 -25.00
N PHE A 219 3.74 30.40 -24.02
CA PHE A 219 3.06 30.69 -22.76
C PHE A 219 2.13 31.89 -22.90
N GLN A 220 0.86 31.73 -22.57
CA GLN A 220 -0.13 32.80 -22.60
C GLN A 220 -1.03 32.70 -21.36
N PRO A 221 -1.20 33.74 -20.53
CA PRO A 221 -0.71 35.13 -20.74
C PRO A 221 0.74 35.34 -20.29
N ASN A 222 1.25 34.61 -19.23
CA ASN A 222 2.61 34.77 -18.72
C ASN A 222 3.13 33.46 -18.10
N LYS A 223 4.42 33.18 -18.24
CA LYS A 223 5.06 31.96 -17.74
C LYS A 223 4.90 31.83 -16.20
N GLU A 224 5.09 32.92 -15.46
CA GLU A 224 5.00 32.91 -14.00
C GLU A 224 3.59 32.59 -13.48
N GLU A 225 2.56 33.16 -14.11
CA GLU A 225 1.16 32.94 -13.74
C GLU A 225 0.73 31.49 -14.03
N ILE A 226 1.22 30.92 -15.14
CA ILE A 226 0.99 29.51 -15.48
C ILE A 226 1.65 28.61 -14.44
N LEU A 227 2.91 28.85 -14.07
CA LEU A 227 3.63 28.06 -13.08
C LEU A 227 2.95 28.11 -11.71
N THR A 228 2.52 29.29 -11.27
CA THR A 228 1.80 29.46 -9.99
C THR A 228 0.51 28.63 -9.93
N THR A 229 -0.16 28.43 -11.07
CA THR A 229 -1.38 27.62 -11.14
C THR A 229 -1.06 26.12 -11.35
N MET A 230 0.00 25.81 -12.10
CA MET A 230 0.33 24.43 -12.45
C MET A 230 0.99 23.67 -11.30
N ILE A 231 1.88 24.30 -10.53
CA ILE A 231 2.62 23.63 -9.47
C ILE A 231 1.68 23.03 -8.40
N PRO A 232 0.69 23.76 -7.84
CA PRO A 232 -0.26 23.17 -6.91
C PRO A 232 -1.09 22.04 -7.51
N LYS A 233 -1.46 22.13 -8.80
CA LYS A 233 -2.16 21.04 -9.49
C LYS A 233 -1.30 19.80 -9.64
N SER A 234 0.01 19.98 -9.94
CA SER A 234 0.98 18.88 -10.00
C SER A 234 1.12 18.17 -8.67
N LEU A 235 1.25 18.92 -7.59
CA LEU A 235 1.37 18.36 -6.23
C LEU A 235 0.11 17.57 -5.82
N LYS A 236 -1.09 18.09 -6.14
CA LYS A 236 -2.35 17.35 -5.91
C LYS A 236 -2.38 16.03 -6.70
N LEU A 237 -1.95 16.08 -7.95
CA LEU A 237 -1.88 14.90 -8.80
C LEU A 237 -0.86 13.88 -8.29
N GLN A 238 0.29 14.33 -7.79
CA GLN A 238 1.33 13.48 -7.19
C GLN A 238 0.80 12.74 -5.97
N VAL A 239 0.13 13.44 -5.05
CA VAL A 239 -0.49 12.80 -3.87
C VAL A 239 -1.53 11.77 -4.29
N TYR A 240 -2.40 12.10 -5.26
CA TYR A 240 -3.40 11.15 -5.76
C TYR A 240 -2.75 9.91 -6.38
N LYS A 241 -1.67 10.09 -7.16
CA LYS A 241 -0.89 8.99 -7.72
C LYS A 241 -0.29 8.09 -6.63
N ILE A 242 0.34 8.68 -5.61
CA ILE A 242 0.93 7.96 -4.48
C ILE A 242 -0.12 7.10 -3.77
N LEU A 243 -1.30 7.67 -3.50
CA LEU A 243 -2.41 6.97 -2.87
C LEU A 243 -2.95 5.82 -3.74
N LEU A 244 -3.11 6.04 -5.06
CA LEU A 244 -3.53 5.01 -6.01
C LEU A 244 -2.54 3.86 -6.12
N ASP A 245 -1.25 4.17 -6.22
CA ASP A 245 -0.17 3.18 -6.31
C ASP A 245 -0.12 2.32 -5.04
N SER A 246 -0.18 2.95 -3.87
CA SER A 246 -0.22 2.25 -2.59
C SER A 246 -1.46 1.35 -2.47
N PHE A 247 -2.64 1.86 -2.85
CA PHE A 247 -3.89 1.09 -2.81
C PHE A 247 -3.87 -0.09 -3.80
N ALA A 248 -3.37 0.11 -5.03
CA ALA A 248 -3.22 -0.97 -6.00
C ALA A 248 -2.24 -2.05 -5.49
N SER A 249 -1.13 -1.63 -4.89
CA SER A 249 -0.14 -2.52 -4.27
C SER A 249 -0.74 -3.34 -3.13
N GLU A 250 -1.54 -2.72 -2.27
CA GLU A 250 -2.27 -3.37 -1.18
C GLU A 250 -3.24 -4.44 -1.72
N GLN A 251 -4.06 -4.09 -2.72
CA GLN A 251 -5.04 -5.03 -3.28
C GLN A 251 -4.34 -6.17 -4.04
N GLY A 252 -3.23 -5.90 -4.73
CA GLY A 252 -2.39 -6.91 -5.36
C GLY A 252 -1.81 -7.91 -4.36
N ALA A 253 -1.19 -7.41 -3.29
CA ALA A 253 -0.64 -8.24 -2.22
C ALA A 253 -1.73 -9.07 -1.52
N ARG A 254 -2.91 -8.46 -1.26
CA ARG A 254 -4.05 -9.16 -0.67
C ARG A 254 -4.58 -10.27 -1.60
N MET A 255 -4.72 -10.00 -2.89
CA MET A 255 -5.17 -11.00 -3.86
C MET A 255 -4.25 -12.23 -3.87
N ILE A 256 -2.93 -12.02 -3.88
CA ILE A 256 -1.94 -13.12 -3.86
C ILE A 256 -2.00 -13.88 -2.54
N SER A 257 -2.02 -13.18 -1.41
CA SER A 257 -2.11 -13.82 -0.09
C SER A 257 -3.38 -14.65 0.08
N MET A 258 -4.52 -14.17 -0.45
CA MET A 258 -5.77 -14.91 -0.42
C MET A 258 -5.79 -16.08 -1.41
N THR A 259 -5.11 -15.98 -2.54
CA THR A 259 -4.92 -17.12 -3.45
C THR A 259 -4.16 -18.23 -2.73
N GLN A 260 -3.02 -17.91 -2.14
CA GLN A 260 -2.20 -18.87 -1.40
C GLN A 260 -2.95 -19.49 -0.21
N ALA A 261 -3.71 -18.68 0.54
CA ALA A 261 -4.54 -19.17 1.63
C ALA A 261 -5.64 -20.13 1.15
N THR A 262 -6.26 -19.85 0.00
CA THR A 262 -7.29 -20.73 -0.60
C THR A 262 -6.70 -22.06 -1.10
N ASP A 263 -5.52 -22.01 -1.69
CA ASP A 263 -4.80 -23.20 -2.17
C ASP A 263 -4.37 -24.09 -0.99
N ASN A 264 -3.78 -23.51 0.05
CA ASN A 264 -3.42 -24.21 1.28
C ASN A 264 -4.65 -24.83 1.98
N ALA A 265 -5.77 -24.10 2.04
CA ALA A 265 -7.01 -24.63 2.60
C ALA A 265 -7.55 -25.81 1.77
N THR A 266 -7.38 -25.78 0.45
CA THR A 266 -7.81 -26.86 -0.44
C THR A 266 -6.97 -28.12 -0.24
N GLU A 267 -5.68 -27.97 -0.06
CA GLU A 267 -4.75 -29.07 0.22
C GLU A 267 -5.05 -29.69 1.59
N LEU A 268 -5.20 -28.86 2.62
CA LEU A 268 -5.56 -29.31 3.96
C LEU A 268 -6.90 -30.05 3.99
N LEU A 269 -7.90 -29.62 3.21
CA LEU A 269 -9.16 -30.33 3.08
C LEU A 269 -8.99 -31.74 2.48
N LYS A 270 -8.09 -31.93 1.51
CA LYS A 270 -7.79 -33.27 0.96
C LYS A 270 -7.21 -34.19 2.03
N GLU A 271 -6.25 -33.70 2.80
CA GLU A 271 -5.63 -34.46 3.89
C GLU A 271 -6.63 -34.82 5.00
N LEU A 272 -7.46 -33.85 5.40
CA LEU A 272 -8.49 -34.07 6.42
C LEU A 272 -9.54 -35.08 5.97
N ASN A 273 -9.96 -35.07 4.70
CA ASN A 273 -10.88 -36.06 4.16
C ASN A 273 -10.29 -37.48 4.15
N LEU A 274 -8.99 -37.63 3.82
CA LEU A 274 -8.30 -38.92 3.92
C LEU A 274 -8.26 -39.41 5.38
N THR A 275 -7.91 -38.53 6.31
CA THR A 275 -7.87 -38.85 7.73
C THR A 275 -9.26 -39.20 8.27
N TYR A 276 -10.30 -38.48 7.86
CA TYR A 276 -11.70 -38.80 8.21
C TYR A 276 -12.12 -40.17 7.73
N ASN A 277 -11.83 -40.51 6.47
CA ASN A 277 -12.18 -41.81 5.90
C ASN A 277 -11.45 -42.95 6.61
N LYS A 278 -10.15 -42.78 6.94
CA LYS A 278 -9.39 -43.75 7.73
C LYS A 278 -9.98 -43.94 9.14
N ALA A 279 -10.28 -42.83 9.82
CA ALA A 279 -10.88 -42.88 11.16
C ALA A 279 -12.28 -43.50 11.13
N ARG A 280 -13.07 -43.25 10.09
CA ARG A 280 -14.39 -43.85 9.90
C ARG A 280 -14.28 -45.38 9.70
N GLN A 281 -13.37 -45.79 8.82
CA GLN A 281 -13.13 -47.24 8.61
C GLN A 281 -12.70 -47.93 9.89
N SER A 282 -11.76 -47.34 10.63
CA SER A 282 -11.30 -47.88 11.92
C SER A 282 -12.45 -47.95 12.94
N ALA A 283 -13.29 -46.93 13.03
CA ALA A 283 -14.44 -46.92 13.93
C ALA A 283 -15.43 -48.04 13.59
N ILE A 284 -15.77 -48.22 12.31
CA ILE A 284 -16.66 -49.27 11.84
C ILE A 284 -16.04 -50.68 12.16
N THR A 285 -14.74 -50.85 11.90
CA THR A 285 -14.04 -52.11 12.20
C THR A 285 -14.05 -52.41 13.69
N ASN A 286 -13.79 -51.45 14.56
CA ASN A 286 -13.84 -51.63 16.01
C ASN A 286 -15.25 -52.00 16.49
N GLU A 287 -16.29 -51.33 15.97
CA GLU A 287 -17.69 -51.60 16.29
C GLU A 287 -18.09 -53.05 15.87
N LEU A 288 -17.64 -53.47 14.68
CA LEU A 288 -17.86 -54.88 14.22
C LEU A 288 -17.11 -55.90 15.13
N VAL A 289 -15.87 -55.62 15.52
CA VAL A 289 -15.11 -56.47 16.43
C VAL A 289 -15.81 -56.55 17.80
N GLU A 290 -16.29 -55.43 18.34
CA GLU A 290 -17.04 -55.42 19.61
C GLU A 290 -18.32 -56.27 19.52
N ILE A 291 -19.10 -56.13 18.44
CA ILE A 291 -20.31 -56.90 18.21
C ILE A 291 -20.02 -58.41 18.14
N VAL A 292 -18.98 -58.79 17.34
CA VAL A 292 -18.59 -60.20 17.20
C VAL A 292 -18.09 -60.79 18.53
N SER A 293 -17.24 -60.03 19.25
CA SER A 293 -16.73 -60.47 20.56
C SER A 293 -17.86 -60.59 21.60
N GLY A 294 -18.83 -59.67 21.57
CA GLY A 294 -20.02 -59.74 22.44
C GLY A 294 -20.91 -60.94 22.10
N ALA A 295 -21.09 -61.28 20.81
CA ALA A 295 -21.86 -62.44 20.39
C ALA A 295 -21.21 -63.78 20.76
N ASP A 296 -19.88 -63.86 20.68
CA ASP A 296 -19.13 -65.04 21.10
C ASP A 296 -19.11 -65.24 22.62
N ALA A 297 -19.09 -64.14 23.39
CA ALA A 297 -19.21 -64.18 24.85
C ALA A 297 -20.58 -64.63 25.35
N LEU A 298 -21.65 -64.48 24.54
CA LEU A 298 -23.00 -64.94 24.86
C LEU A 298 -23.22 -66.42 24.48
N LYS A 299 -22.34 -67.05 23.68
CA LYS A 299 -22.37 -68.47 23.30
C LYS A 299 -21.66 -69.41 24.26
N ASN A 300 -20.84 -68.85 25.13
CA ASN A 300 -20.14 -69.61 26.20
C ASN A 300 -20.87 -69.30 27.54
#